data_2f12c4a12462b600874f93a7e9db42d8
#
_entry.id   2f12c4a12462b600874f93a7e9db42d8
#
_cell.length_a   1.000
_cell.length_b   1.000
_cell.length_c   1.000
_cell.angle_alpha   90.00
_cell.angle_beta   90.00
_cell.angle_gamma   90.00
#
_symmetry.space_group_name_H-M   'P 1'
#
loop_
_entity.id
_entity.type
_entity.pdbx_description
1 polymer ?
#
loop_
_entity_poly.entity_id
_entity_poly.type
_entity_poly.pdbx_seq_one_letter_code
_entity_poly.pdbx_strand_id
1 'polypeptide(L)'
;MGRHLYRTGFLRANGLQFCKGILHEDEEFTPRVLLQAQRVVLTGQEIYYYDNCRAGSITHAEGLSTRRVQDRLRIYDSLAEIYRTVTPRALRRRLQDDLCWKYLDCAARFDCRALPGYRPQRLRMLQFACTPRRRAKAALFALSPELFRRVMNH
;
A
#
# COMPACT_ATOMS: atom_id res chain seq x y z
N MET A 1 11.44 4.10 6.32
CA MET A 1 12.33 2.95 6.09
C MET A 1 13.19 2.54 7.28
N GLY A 2 13.51 3.36 8.23
CA GLY A 2 14.43 3.11 9.34
C GLY A 2 14.00 2.10 10.41
N ARG A 3 12.94 1.30 10.21
CA ARG A 3 12.40 0.39 11.23
C ARG A 3 12.79 -1.08 11.06
N HIS A 4 13.51 -1.42 10.00
CA HIS A 4 13.82 -2.81 9.68
C HIS A 4 15.31 -2.99 9.39
N LEU A 5 15.86 -4.08 9.91
CA LEU A 5 17.20 -4.56 9.60
C LEU A 5 17.07 -5.86 8.83
N TYR A 6 17.82 -5.99 7.75
CA TYR A 6 17.78 -7.15 6.87
C TYR A 6 19.16 -7.77 6.75
N ARG A 7 19.25 -9.11 6.78
CA ARG A 7 20.50 -9.79 6.43
C ARG A 7 20.77 -9.64 4.94
N THR A 8 21.90 -9.07 4.57
CA THR A 8 22.28 -8.84 3.17
C THR A 8 22.32 -10.14 2.36
N GLY A 9 22.83 -11.24 2.96
CA GLY A 9 22.83 -12.55 2.31
C GLY A 9 21.42 -13.04 1.97
N PHE A 10 20.44 -12.84 2.86
CA PHE A 10 19.05 -13.19 2.60
C PHE A 10 18.47 -12.37 1.42
N LEU A 11 18.71 -11.06 1.38
CA LEU A 11 18.23 -10.23 0.28
C LEU A 11 18.83 -10.68 -1.06
N ARG A 12 20.14 -10.93 -1.09
CA ARG A 12 20.84 -11.38 -2.31
C ARG A 12 20.35 -12.75 -2.78
N ALA A 13 20.21 -13.71 -1.86
CA ALA A 13 19.79 -15.07 -2.18
C ALA A 13 18.35 -15.12 -2.75
N ASN A 14 17.49 -14.16 -2.39
CA ASN A 14 16.11 -14.09 -2.85
C ASN A 14 15.88 -13.01 -3.92
N GLY A 15 16.91 -12.37 -4.45
CA GLY A 15 16.81 -11.34 -5.46
C GLY A 15 15.98 -10.12 -5.03
N LEU A 16 15.95 -9.83 -3.72
CA LEU A 16 15.14 -8.75 -3.15
C LEU A 16 15.86 -7.41 -3.29
N GLN A 17 15.29 -6.54 -4.10
CA GLN A 17 15.78 -5.19 -4.34
C GLN A 17 14.63 -4.20 -4.30
N PHE A 18 14.92 -2.94 -3.97
CA PHE A 18 13.97 -1.83 -4.08
C PHE A 18 13.62 -1.57 -5.53
N CYS A 19 12.36 -1.29 -5.77
CA CYS A 19 11.91 -0.84 -7.08
C CYS A 19 12.45 0.59 -7.33
N LYS A 20 13.31 0.73 -8.35
CA LYS A 20 13.93 2.02 -8.68
C LYS A 20 12.91 2.97 -9.32
N GLY A 21 13.05 4.26 -9.00
CA GLY A 21 12.30 5.33 -9.67
C GLY A 21 10.87 5.55 -9.20
N ILE A 22 10.40 4.82 -8.19
CA ILE A 22 9.10 5.04 -7.55
C ILE A 22 9.27 5.71 -6.18
N LEU A 23 8.29 6.52 -5.79
CA LEU A 23 8.17 7.04 -4.44
C LEU A 23 7.47 6.01 -3.55
N HIS A 24 7.83 5.94 -2.26
CA HIS A 24 7.30 4.94 -1.30
C HIS A 24 7.68 3.49 -1.68
N GLU A 25 8.90 3.30 -2.18
CA GLU A 25 9.45 1.99 -2.55
C GLU A 25 9.44 0.98 -1.38
N ASP A 26 9.45 1.47 -0.15
CA ASP A 26 9.36 0.66 1.06
C ASP A 26 7.96 0.06 1.29
N GLU A 27 6.91 0.70 0.79
CA GLU A 27 5.55 0.14 0.82
C GLU A 27 5.42 -1.14 -0.02
N GLU A 28 6.23 -1.26 -1.08
CA GLU A 28 6.28 -2.47 -1.94
C GLU A 28 7.30 -3.47 -1.41
N PHE A 29 8.49 -3.00 -1.05
CA PHE A 29 9.62 -3.84 -0.65
C PHE A 29 9.37 -4.61 0.65
N THR A 30 8.88 -3.93 1.69
CA THR A 30 8.69 -4.53 3.02
C THR A 30 7.77 -5.75 3.01
N PRO A 31 6.58 -5.72 2.40
CA PRO A 31 5.73 -6.91 2.30
C PRO A 31 6.40 -8.07 1.54
N ARG A 32 7.12 -7.79 0.46
CA ARG A 32 7.85 -8.82 -0.29
C ARG A 32 8.89 -9.52 0.56
N VAL A 33 9.67 -8.75 1.31
CA VAL A 33 10.70 -9.28 2.21
C VAL A 33 10.07 -10.13 3.31
N LEU A 34 9.02 -9.62 3.97
CA LEU A 34 8.37 -10.32 5.08
C LEU A 34 7.69 -11.62 4.65
N LEU A 35 7.12 -11.66 3.44
CA LEU A 35 6.49 -12.87 2.90
C LEU A 35 7.50 -13.98 2.55
N GLN A 36 8.77 -13.64 2.31
CA GLN A 36 9.84 -14.60 2.02
C GLN A 36 10.67 -14.93 3.25
N ALA A 37 10.56 -14.16 4.33
CA ALA A 37 11.36 -14.36 5.53
C ALA A 37 10.91 -15.61 6.29
N GLN A 38 11.86 -16.52 6.55
CA GLN A 38 11.62 -17.70 7.39
C GLN A 38 11.56 -17.36 8.87
N ARG A 39 12.25 -16.30 9.28
CA ARG A 39 12.31 -15.85 10.67
C ARG A 39 12.34 -14.33 10.75
N VAL A 40 11.43 -13.78 11.53
CA VAL A 40 11.34 -12.35 11.85
C VAL A 40 11.45 -12.19 13.37
N VAL A 41 12.29 -11.26 13.81
CA VAL A 41 12.47 -10.93 15.22
C VAL A 41 11.99 -9.50 15.44
N LEU A 42 11.16 -9.31 16.45
CA LEU A 42 10.76 -7.99 16.93
C LEU A 42 11.67 -7.61 18.10
N THR A 43 12.18 -6.40 18.10
CA THR A 43 12.92 -5.83 19.22
C THR A 43 12.16 -4.64 19.79
N GLY A 44 12.18 -4.49 21.11
CA GLY A 44 11.64 -3.31 21.81
C GLY A 44 12.64 -2.16 21.90
N GLN A 45 13.82 -2.28 21.30
CA GLN A 45 14.82 -1.22 21.32
C GLN A 45 14.45 -0.10 20.36
N GLU A 46 14.53 1.13 20.81
CA GLU A 46 14.41 2.33 19.97
C GLU A 46 15.71 2.52 19.18
N ILE A 47 15.71 2.08 17.93
CA ILE A 47 16.89 2.13 17.05
C ILE A 47 16.79 3.24 16.00
N TYR A 48 15.69 3.99 15.99
CA TYR A 48 15.43 4.99 14.96
C TYR A 48 14.63 6.18 15.52
N TYR A 49 15.19 7.37 15.38
CA TYR A 49 14.51 8.64 15.64
C TYR A 49 14.01 9.24 14.33
N TYR A 50 12.70 9.49 14.25
CA TYR A 50 12.09 10.09 13.07
C TYR A 50 11.73 11.56 13.34
N ASP A 51 12.50 12.47 12.75
CA ASP A 51 12.22 13.90 12.81
C ASP A 51 11.18 14.30 11.75
N ASN A 52 9.96 14.52 12.21
CA ASN A 52 8.86 14.98 11.37
C ASN A 52 8.92 16.47 11.03
N CYS A 53 9.72 17.24 11.75
CA CYS A 53 9.71 18.71 11.65
C CYS A 53 10.79 19.26 10.70
N ARG A 54 11.60 18.41 10.09
CA ARG A 54 12.69 18.83 9.22
C ARG A 54 12.17 19.57 7.99
N ALA A 55 12.53 20.85 7.87
CA ALA A 55 12.27 21.65 6.68
C ALA A 55 12.88 20.98 5.43
N GLY A 56 12.11 20.89 4.34
CA GLY A 56 12.53 20.21 3.10
C GLY A 56 12.37 18.70 3.12
N SER A 57 11.71 18.12 4.14
CA SER A 57 11.33 16.69 4.12
C SER A 57 10.38 16.42 2.97
N ILE A 58 10.65 15.34 2.21
CA ILE A 58 9.76 14.87 1.13
C ILE A 58 8.35 14.58 1.64
N THR A 59 8.21 14.24 2.93
CA THR A 59 6.90 13.99 3.57
C THR A 59 6.09 15.25 3.82
N HIS A 60 6.73 16.42 3.91
CA HIS A 60 6.08 17.72 4.08
C HIS A 60 5.80 18.46 2.76
N ALA A 61 6.31 17.98 1.64
CA ALA A 61 5.97 18.56 0.35
C ALA A 61 4.45 18.49 0.14
N GLU A 62 3.84 19.64 -0.05
CA GLU A 62 2.43 19.91 -0.13
C GLU A 62 1.63 18.84 -0.89
N GLY A 63 0.69 18.22 -0.19
CA GLY A 63 -0.34 17.37 -0.76
C GLY A 63 0.11 16.05 -1.41
N LEU A 64 -0.86 15.26 -1.80
CA LEU A 64 -0.67 14.08 -2.65
C LEU A 64 -0.40 14.55 -4.08
N SER A 65 0.87 14.68 -4.46
CA SER A 65 1.21 14.98 -5.86
C SER A 65 0.74 13.85 -6.78
N THR A 66 0.38 14.18 -8.01
CA THR A 66 -0.02 13.23 -9.06
C THR A 66 0.95 12.06 -9.14
N ARG A 67 2.26 12.31 -9.12
CA ARG A 67 3.30 11.28 -9.15
C ARG A 67 3.22 10.32 -7.96
N ARG A 68 3.05 10.85 -6.73
CA ARG A 68 2.93 10.01 -5.52
C ARG A 68 1.75 9.05 -5.60
N VAL A 69 0.62 9.55 -6.10
CA VAL A 69 -0.59 8.72 -6.23
C VAL A 69 -0.40 7.68 -7.33
N GLN A 70 0.18 8.03 -8.47
CA GLN A 70 0.50 7.08 -9.53
C GLN A 70 1.42 5.96 -9.03
N ASP A 71 2.49 6.30 -8.32
CA ASP A 71 3.44 5.33 -7.79
C ASP A 71 2.77 4.42 -6.75
N ARG A 72 1.93 4.95 -5.85
CA ARG A 72 1.13 4.14 -4.91
C ARG A 72 0.19 3.17 -5.62
N LEU A 73 -0.52 3.62 -6.64
CA LEU A 73 -1.42 2.74 -7.40
C LEU A 73 -0.63 1.61 -8.08
N ARG A 74 0.55 1.90 -8.64
CA ARG A 74 1.46 0.87 -9.19
C ARG A 74 1.91 -0.13 -8.13
N ILE A 75 2.28 0.37 -6.94
CA ILE A 75 2.63 -0.49 -5.80
C ILE A 75 1.46 -1.39 -5.41
N TYR A 76 0.25 -0.84 -5.35
CA TYR A 76 -0.94 -1.61 -4.98
C TYR A 76 -1.28 -2.68 -6.02
N ASP A 77 -1.07 -2.41 -7.30
CA ASP A 77 -1.22 -3.40 -8.36
C ASP A 77 -0.18 -4.53 -8.24
N SER A 78 1.09 -4.18 -8.01
CA SER A 78 2.17 -5.15 -7.76
C SER A 78 1.86 -6.04 -6.54
N LEU A 79 1.50 -5.43 -5.41
CA LEU A 79 1.14 -6.17 -4.19
C LEU A 79 -0.11 -7.03 -4.38
N ALA A 80 -1.09 -6.60 -5.16
CA ALA A 80 -2.28 -7.40 -5.44
C ALA A 80 -1.92 -8.72 -6.14
N GLU A 81 -0.99 -8.69 -7.09
CA GLU A 81 -0.52 -9.91 -7.78
C GLU A 81 0.29 -10.81 -6.82
N ILE A 82 1.18 -10.24 -6.03
CA ILE A 82 1.94 -10.99 -5.02
C ILE A 82 1.00 -11.68 -4.02
N TYR A 83 -0.01 -10.96 -3.53
CA TYR A 83 -0.93 -11.49 -2.52
C TYR A 83 -1.86 -12.60 -3.04
N ARG A 84 -2.01 -12.75 -4.34
CA ARG A 84 -2.78 -13.87 -4.94
C ARG A 84 -2.18 -15.23 -4.61
N THR A 85 -0.87 -15.31 -4.53
CA THR A 85 -0.12 -16.55 -4.31
C THR A 85 0.15 -16.86 -2.83
N VAL A 86 -0.16 -15.93 -1.93
CA VAL A 86 0.13 -16.10 -0.49
C VAL A 86 -0.68 -17.25 0.11
N THR A 87 0.02 -18.11 0.82
CA THR A 87 -0.55 -19.14 1.70
C THR A 87 -0.12 -18.88 3.14
N PRO A 88 -0.96 -19.12 4.17
CA PRO A 88 -2.32 -19.66 4.13
C PRO A 88 -3.39 -18.63 3.70
N ARG A 89 -4.57 -19.13 3.30
CA ARG A 89 -5.70 -18.31 2.83
C ARG A 89 -6.09 -17.19 3.80
N ALA A 90 -6.01 -17.46 5.11
CA ALA A 90 -6.33 -16.46 6.14
C ALA A 90 -5.42 -15.23 6.07
N LEU A 91 -4.10 -15.45 5.92
CA LEU A 91 -3.12 -14.38 5.74
C LEU A 91 -3.39 -13.62 4.44
N ARG A 92 -3.56 -14.35 3.33
CA ARG A 92 -3.89 -13.74 2.03
C ARG A 92 -5.07 -12.80 2.13
N ARG A 93 -6.17 -13.22 2.76
CA ARG A 93 -7.36 -12.39 2.93
C ARG A 93 -7.11 -11.13 3.76
N ARG A 94 -6.32 -11.22 4.82
CA ARG A 94 -5.94 -10.04 5.62
C ARG A 94 -5.11 -9.05 4.81
N LEU A 95 -4.14 -9.53 4.05
CA LEU A 95 -3.30 -8.68 3.18
C LEU A 95 -4.13 -8.01 2.08
N GLN A 96 -5.04 -8.74 1.46
CA GLN A 96 -5.96 -8.21 0.44
C GLN A 96 -6.91 -7.17 1.04
N ASP A 97 -7.44 -7.40 2.25
CA ASP A 97 -8.31 -6.45 2.93
C ASP A 97 -7.57 -5.17 3.34
N ASP A 98 -6.30 -5.27 3.79
CA ASP A 98 -5.44 -4.11 4.05
C ASP A 98 -5.16 -3.33 2.76
N LEU A 99 -4.86 -4.02 1.67
CA LEU A 99 -4.62 -3.40 0.37
C LEU A 99 -5.88 -2.70 -0.15
N CYS A 100 -7.06 -3.29 0.04
CA CYS A 100 -8.33 -2.65 -0.26
C CYS A 100 -8.49 -1.34 0.53
N TRP A 101 -8.16 -1.35 1.82
CA TRP A 101 -8.21 -0.13 2.63
C TRP A 101 -7.29 0.96 2.09
N LYS A 102 -6.03 0.64 1.79
CA LYS A 102 -5.05 1.58 1.26
C LYS A 102 -5.50 2.19 -0.06
N TYR A 103 -6.05 1.35 -0.96
CA TYR A 103 -6.57 1.80 -2.23
C TYR A 103 -7.76 2.75 -2.07
N LEU A 104 -8.73 2.39 -1.22
CA LEU A 104 -9.91 3.21 -0.97
C LEU A 104 -9.56 4.52 -0.27
N ASP A 105 -8.62 4.51 0.67
CA ASP A 105 -8.11 5.73 1.33
C ASP A 105 -7.44 6.67 0.31
N CYS A 106 -6.63 6.13 -0.59
CA CYS A 106 -6.03 6.91 -1.68
C CYS A 106 -7.09 7.51 -2.60
N ALA A 107 -8.09 6.71 -3.01
CA ALA A 107 -9.18 7.17 -3.88
C ALA A 107 -10.13 8.17 -3.20
N ALA A 108 -10.25 8.16 -1.88
CA ALA A 108 -10.99 9.16 -1.14
C ALA A 108 -10.27 10.51 -1.13
N ARG A 109 -8.97 10.50 -0.82
CA ARG A 109 -8.15 11.71 -0.64
C ARG A 109 -7.73 12.39 -1.93
N PHE A 110 -7.64 11.64 -3.04
CA PHE A 110 -7.17 12.16 -4.31
C PHE A 110 -8.17 11.84 -5.44
N ASP A 111 -8.39 12.80 -6.33
CA ASP A 111 -9.20 12.53 -7.54
C ASP A 111 -8.38 11.74 -8.57
N CYS A 112 -8.38 10.42 -8.40
CA CYS A 112 -7.63 9.53 -9.27
C CYS A 112 -8.06 9.62 -10.76
N ARG A 113 -9.22 10.21 -11.09
CA ARG A 113 -9.67 10.42 -12.47
C ARG A 113 -8.78 11.41 -13.22
N ALA A 114 -8.09 12.29 -12.48
CA ALA A 114 -7.12 13.21 -13.05
C ALA A 114 -5.83 12.50 -13.53
N LEU A 115 -5.64 11.22 -13.18
CA LEU A 115 -4.44 10.47 -13.57
C LEU A 115 -4.59 9.89 -14.98
N PRO A 116 -3.58 10.07 -15.84
CA PRO A 116 -3.58 9.47 -17.17
C PRO A 116 -3.73 7.93 -17.10
N GLY A 117 -4.68 7.38 -17.85
CA GLY A 117 -4.91 5.94 -17.92
C GLY A 117 -5.49 5.30 -16.66
N TYR A 118 -5.92 6.07 -15.67
CA TYR A 118 -6.54 5.53 -14.45
C TYR A 118 -7.80 4.73 -14.75
N ARG A 119 -7.81 3.50 -14.26
CA ARG A 119 -8.99 2.63 -14.30
C ARG A 119 -9.35 2.20 -12.87
N PRO A 120 -10.54 2.58 -12.33
CA PRO A 120 -10.91 2.21 -10.98
C PRO A 120 -11.04 0.69 -10.84
N GLN A 121 -10.34 0.13 -9.88
CA GLN A 121 -10.29 -1.32 -9.60
C GLN A 121 -11.53 -1.78 -8.80
N ARG A 122 -12.72 -1.46 -9.29
CA ARG A 122 -13.99 -1.63 -8.56
C ARG A 122 -14.23 -3.06 -8.11
N LEU A 123 -14.16 -4.02 -9.04
CA LEU A 123 -14.41 -5.44 -8.74
C LEU A 123 -13.34 -6.04 -7.83
N ARG A 124 -12.07 -5.69 -8.04
CA ARG A 124 -10.96 -6.14 -7.19
C ARG A 124 -11.15 -5.65 -5.76
N MET A 125 -11.59 -4.41 -5.54
CA MET A 125 -11.83 -3.88 -4.20
C MET A 125 -13.00 -4.59 -3.50
N LEU A 126 -14.07 -4.93 -4.22
CA LEU A 126 -15.16 -5.75 -3.69
C LEU A 126 -14.68 -7.14 -3.26
N GLN A 127 -13.84 -7.79 -4.08
CA GLN A 127 -13.30 -9.12 -3.77
C GLN A 127 -12.34 -9.12 -2.59
N PHE A 128 -11.57 -8.04 -2.42
CA PHE A 128 -10.57 -7.91 -1.36
C PHE A 128 -11.17 -7.53 -0.01
N ALA A 129 -12.29 -6.83 0.00
CA ALA A 129 -12.95 -6.39 1.22
C ALA A 129 -13.47 -7.57 2.06
N CYS A 130 -12.96 -7.73 3.28
CA CYS A 130 -13.33 -8.84 4.17
C CYS A 130 -14.27 -8.39 5.29
N THR A 131 -14.04 -7.22 5.88
CA THR A 131 -14.86 -6.73 6.99
C THR A 131 -16.16 -6.08 6.50
N PRO A 132 -17.27 -6.13 7.27
CA PRO A 132 -18.54 -5.50 6.86
C PRO A 132 -18.39 -4.02 6.51
N ARG A 133 -17.66 -3.27 7.34
CA ARG A 133 -17.40 -1.86 7.10
C ARG A 133 -16.64 -1.61 5.80
N ARG A 134 -15.67 -2.46 5.49
CA ARG A 134 -14.88 -2.34 4.27
C ARG A 134 -15.65 -2.75 3.04
N ARG A 135 -16.49 -3.80 3.16
CA ARG A 135 -17.42 -4.21 2.10
C ARG A 135 -18.40 -3.10 1.73
N ALA A 136 -18.98 -2.41 2.73
CA ALA A 136 -19.86 -1.27 2.47
C ALA A 136 -19.12 -0.15 1.71
N LYS A 137 -17.90 0.20 2.12
CA LYS A 137 -17.07 1.20 1.43
C LYS A 137 -16.70 0.75 0.01
N ALA A 138 -16.30 -0.50 -0.18
CA ALA A 138 -15.96 -1.04 -1.48
C ALA A 138 -17.19 -1.12 -2.41
N ALA A 139 -18.36 -1.44 -1.88
CA ALA A 139 -19.61 -1.44 -2.63
C ALA A 139 -19.99 -0.01 -3.09
N LEU A 140 -19.88 0.97 -2.21
CA LEU A 140 -20.11 2.38 -2.57
C LEU A 140 -19.12 2.84 -3.65
N PHE A 141 -17.84 2.50 -3.52
CA PHE A 141 -16.82 2.79 -4.52
C PHE A 141 -17.10 2.08 -5.86
N ALA A 142 -17.59 0.83 -5.82
CA ALA A 142 -17.93 0.08 -7.02
C ALA A 142 -19.13 0.68 -7.77
N LEU A 143 -20.12 1.18 -7.05
CA LEU A 143 -21.27 1.87 -7.63
C LEU A 143 -20.84 3.20 -8.25
N SER A 144 -20.21 4.06 -7.48
CA SER A 144 -19.74 5.37 -7.94
C SER A 144 -18.51 5.82 -7.15
N PRO A 145 -17.31 5.84 -7.79
CA PRO A 145 -16.12 6.42 -7.17
C PRO A 145 -16.27 7.88 -6.79
N GLU A 146 -17.11 8.62 -7.52
CA GLU A 146 -17.37 10.03 -7.23
C GLU A 146 -18.22 10.20 -5.97
N LEU A 147 -19.32 9.46 -5.87
CA LEU A 147 -20.17 9.46 -4.68
C LEU A 147 -19.38 8.97 -3.47
N PHE A 148 -18.59 7.91 -3.62
CA PHE A 148 -17.70 7.43 -2.57
C PHE A 148 -16.77 8.54 -2.06
N ARG A 149 -16.10 9.28 -2.96
CA ARG A 149 -15.20 10.36 -2.59
C ARG A 149 -15.93 11.50 -1.85
N ARG A 150 -17.12 11.88 -2.30
CA ARG A 150 -17.95 12.89 -1.62
C ARG A 150 -18.30 12.46 -0.19
N VAL A 151 -18.79 11.23 -0.03
CA VAL A 151 -19.20 10.69 1.28
C VAL A 151 -18.01 10.53 2.24
N MET A 152 -16.82 10.23 1.72
CA MET A 152 -15.64 10.02 2.57
C MET A 152 -14.92 11.31 2.98
N ASN A 153 -15.22 12.44 2.33
CA ASN A 153 -14.63 13.75 2.62
C ASN A 153 -15.54 14.67 3.43
N HIS A 154 -16.75 14.22 3.78
CA HIS A 154 -17.65 14.81 4.77
C HIS A 154 -17.54 14.09 6.11
#